data_bdb522dd0c95ac9a4276061b833023a7
#
_entry.id   bdb522dd0c95ac9a4276061b833023a7
#
_cell.length_a   1.000
_cell.length_b   1.000
_cell.length_c   1.000
_cell.angle_alpha   90.00
_cell.angle_beta   90.00
_cell.angle_gamma   90.00
#
_symmetry.space_group_name_H-M   'P 1'
#
loop_
_entity.id
_entity.type
_entity.pdbx_description
1 polymer ?
#
loop_
_entity_poly.entity_id
_entity_poly.type
_entity_poly.pdbx_seq_one_letter_code
_entity_poly.pdbx_strand_id
1 'polypeptide(L)'
;MNTFSQVWVFSDTPSRLPELMNGAQALANQINTFVLNDADGVQAIQLGANHVWKLNGKPDDRMIEDYAGVMADTIRQHGADGLVLLPNTRRGKLLAAKLGYRLKAAVSNDASTVSVQDGKATVKHMVYGGLAIGEERIATPYAVLTISSGTFDAAQPDASRTGETHTVEWQAPAVAITRTATQARQSNSVDLDKARLVVSVGRGIGSKENIALAEQLCKAIGAELACSRPVAENEKWMEHERYVGISNLMLKPELYLAVGISGQIQHMVGANASQTIFAINKDKNAPIFQYADYGIVGDAMKILPALTAALAR
;
A
#
# COMPACT_ATOMS: atom_id res chain seq x y z
N MET A 1 -24.89 -7.66 -14.79
CA MET A 1 -24.24 -8.26 -13.60
C MET A 1 -23.23 -7.25 -13.07
N ASN A 2 -23.29 -6.95 -11.78
CA ASN A 2 -22.40 -5.98 -11.14
C ASN A 2 -21.16 -6.63 -10.48
N THR A 3 -20.86 -7.89 -10.83
CA THR A 3 -19.72 -8.65 -10.32
C THR A 3 -19.07 -9.44 -11.46
N PHE A 4 -17.77 -9.72 -11.32
CA PHE A 4 -17.09 -10.70 -12.15
C PHE A 4 -17.52 -12.12 -11.78
N SER A 5 -17.37 -13.07 -12.71
CA SER A 5 -17.54 -14.50 -12.42
C SER A 5 -16.50 -14.95 -11.40
N GLN A 6 -15.25 -14.49 -11.56
CA GLN A 6 -14.13 -14.85 -10.71
C GLN A 6 -13.12 -13.72 -10.53
N VAL A 7 -12.42 -13.78 -9.40
CA VAL A 7 -11.27 -12.94 -9.08
C VAL A 7 -10.09 -13.81 -8.63
N TRP A 8 -8.90 -13.36 -8.99
CA TRP A 8 -7.63 -13.95 -8.59
C TRP A 8 -6.86 -12.97 -7.72
N VAL A 9 -6.47 -13.41 -6.54
CA VAL A 9 -5.76 -12.57 -5.56
C VAL A 9 -4.37 -13.14 -5.32
N PHE A 10 -3.38 -12.30 -5.22
CA PHE A 10 -2.06 -12.64 -4.71
C PHE A 10 -1.50 -11.46 -3.91
N SER A 11 -0.90 -11.74 -2.77
CA SER A 11 -0.11 -10.77 -2.00
C SER A 11 1.19 -11.41 -1.54
N ASP A 12 2.31 -10.73 -1.80
CA ASP A 12 3.63 -11.04 -1.23
C ASP A 12 3.82 -10.40 0.16
N THR A 13 2.84 -9.61 0.58
CA THR A 13 2.83 -8.89 1.85
C THR A 13 1.64 -9.38 2.67
N PRO A 14 1.83 -10.22 3.72
CA PRO A 14 0.72 -10.84 4.45
C PRO A 14 -0.28 -9.83 5.03
N SER A 15 0.18 -8.67 5.47
CA SER A 15 -0.69 -7.61 6.02
C SER A 15 -1.65 -7.00 5.00
N ARG A 16 -1.38 -7.15 3.68
CA ARG A 16 -2.23 -6.64 2.61
C ARG A 16 -3.29 -7.65 2.14
N LEU A 17 -3.14 -8.92 2.50
CA LEU A 17 -4.08 -9.96 2.07
C LEU A 17 -5.51 -9.72 2.55
N PRO A 18 -5.79 -9.36 3.83
CA PRO A 18 -7.16 -9.12 4.29
C PRO A 18 -7.90 -8.02 3.52
N GLU A 19 -7.20 -6.95 3.17
CA GLU A 19 -7.75 -5.85 2.38
C GLU A 19 -8.12 -6.30 0.96
N LEU A 20 -7.21 -6.99 0.27
CA LEU A 20 -7.44 -7.50 -1.08
C LEU A 20 -8.58 -8.52 -1.11
N MET A 21 -8.68 -9.38 -0.09
CA MET A 21 -9.74 -10.38 0.03
C MET A 21 -11.11 -9.74 0.24
N ASN A 22 -11.21 -8.66 1.02
CA ASN A 22 -12.46 -7.92 1.16
C ASN A 22 -12.89 -7.29 -0.18
N GLY A 23 -11.95 -6.67 -0.90
CA GLY A 23 -12.20 -6.18 -2.25
C GLY A 23 -12.65 -7.30 -3.20
N ALA A 24 -12.03 -8.46 -3.14
CA ALA A 24 -12.40 -9.62 -3.93
C ALA A 24 -13.85 -10.06 -3.68
N GLN A 25 -14.28 -10.13 -2.42
CA GLN A 25 -15.64 -10.49 -2.05
C GLN A 25 -16.70 -9.51 -2.60
N ALA A 26 -16.34 -8.22 -2.67
CA ALA A 26 -17.24 -7.20 -3.20
C ALA A 26 -17.33 -7.22 -4.74
N LEU A 27 -16.29 -7.73 -5.42
CA LEU A 27 -16.13 -7.58 -6.88
C LEU A 27 -16.44 -8.86 -7.67
N ALA A 28 -16.46 -10.04 -7.04
CA ALA A 28 -16.66 -11.30 -7.74
C ALA A 28 -17.42 -12.36 -6.92
N ASN A 29 -17.97 -13.34 -7.63
CA ASN A 29 -18.71 -14.45 -7.01
C ASN A 29 -17.78 -15.59 -6.56
N GLN A 30 -16.68 -15.82 -7.27
CA GLN A 30 -15.69 -16.85 -6.96
C GLN A 30 -14.33 -16.24 -6.72
N ILE A 31 -13.69 -16.59 -5.61
CA ILE A 31 -12.42 -16.05 -5.18
C ILE A 31 -11.36 -17.14 -5.23
N ASN A 32 -10.35 -16.91 -6.06
CA ASN A 32 -9.16 -17.73 -6.20
C ASN A 32 -7.97 -16.97 -5.61
N THR A 33 -7.17 -17.60 -4.75
CA THR A 33 -6.04 -16.94 -4.11
C THR A 33 -4.76 -17.74 -4.31
N PHE A 34 -3.76 -17.13 -4.92
CA PHE A 34 -2.41 -17.69 -4.96
C PHE A 34 -1.70 -17.42 -3.63
N VAL A 35 -1.03 -18.43 -3.10
CA VAL A 35 -0.28 -18.34 -1.84
C VAL A 35 1.10 -18.99 -1.98
N LEU A 36 2.04 -18.63 -1.09
CA LEU A 36 3.40 -19.16 -1.09
C LEU A 36 3.63 -20.25 -0.05
N ASN A 37 2.73 -20.38 0.93
CA ASN A 37 2.83 -21.36 2.02
C ASN A 37 1.45 -21.76 2.54
N ASP A 38 1.41 -22.79 3.39
CA ASP A 38 0.14 -23.33 3.90
C ASP A 38 -0.55 -22.40 4.90
N ALA A 39 0.21 -21.63 5.67
CA ALA A 39 -0.36 -20.69 6.65
C ALA A 39 -1.15 -19.58 5.95
N ASP A 40 -0.59 -19.01 4.88
CA ASP A 40 -1.29 -18.02 4.04
C ASP A 40 -2.51 -18.65 3.36
N GLY A 41 -2.44 -19.94 3.01
CA GLY A 41 -3.57 -20.70 2.44
C GLY A 41 -4.75 -20.82 3.42
N VAL A 42 -4.48 -21.20 4.64
CA VAL A 42 -5.49 -21.25 5.71
C VAL A 42 -6.10 -19.87 5.94
N GLN A 43 -5.26 -18.85 6.03
CA GLN A 43 -5.73 -17.47 6.19
C GLN A 43 -6.61 -17.03 5.01
N ALA A 44 -6.22 -17.34 3.78
CA ALA A 44 -7.00 -16.98 2.59
C ALA A 44 -8.40 -17.62 2.61
N ILE A 45 -8.54 -18.89 3.02
CA ILE A 45 -9.82 -19.56 3.18
C ILE A 45 -10.67 -18.86 4.25
N GLN A 46 -10.10 -18.57 5.40
CA GLN A 46 -10.80 -17.84 6.48
C GLN A 46 -11.23 -16.43 6.03
N LEU A 47 -10.50 -15.81 5.11
CA LEU A 47 -10.83 -14.53 4.49
C LEU A 47 -11.78 -14.64 3.28
N GLY A 48 -12.24 -15.85 2.93
CA GLY A 48 -13.28 -16.08 1.92
C GLY A 48 -12.81 -16.60 0.58
N ALA A 49 -11.58 -17.15 0.46
CA ALA A 49 -11.17 -17.85 -0.74
C ALA A 49 -11.98 -19.14 -0.93
N ASN A 50 -12.52 -19.33 -2.13
CA ASN A 50 -13.15 -20.60 -2.52
C ASN A 50 -12.08 -21.63 -2.93
N HIS A 51 -11.04 -21.16 -3.63
CA HIS A 51 -9.90 -21.98 -4.05
C HIS A 51 -8.59 -21.28 -3.69
N VAL A 52 -7.69 -22.05 -3.11
CA VAL A 52 -6.31 -21.66 -2.79
C VAL A 52 -5.37 -22.40 -3.73
N TRP A 53 -4.48 -21.67 -4.37
CA TRP A 53 -3.50 -22.15 -5.34
C TRP A 53 -2.10 -21.95 -4.76
N LYS A 54 -1.56 -23.00 -4.13
CA LYS A 54 -0.23 -22.96 -3.52
C LYS A 54 0.85 -23.05 -4.59
N LEU A 55 1.63 -21.99 -4.72
CA LEU A 55 2.79 -21.90 -5.60
C LEU A 55 3.96 -22.67 -4.97
N ASN A 56 4.43 -23.73 -5.61
CA ASN A 56 5.39 -24.68 -5.05
C ASN A 56 6.62 -24.85 -5.96
N GLY A 57 7.73 -25.31 -5.39
CA GLY A 57 8.90 -25.80 -6.14
C GLY A 57 9.83 -24.73 -6.71
N LYS A 58 9.62 -23.43 -6.44
CA LYS A 58 10.53 -22.37 -6.88
C LYS A 58 11.89 -22.50 -6.20
N PRO A 59 13.03 -22.52 -6.95
CA PRO A 59 14.35 -22.46 -6.37
C PRO A 59 14.60 -21.16 -5.57
N ASP A 60 15.41 -21.25 -4.52
CA ASP A 60 15.62 -20.14 -3.58
C ASP A 60 16.26 -18.91 -4.24
N ASP A 61 17.09 -19.11 -5.25
CA ASP A 61 17.74 -18.05 -6.00
C ASP A 61 16.85 -17.38 -7.06
N ARG A 62 15.61 -17.83 -7.21
CA ARG A 62 14.63 -17.29 -8.17
C ARG A 62 13.69 -16.28 -7.54
N MET A 63 13.21 -15.37 -8.39
CA MET A 63 12.25 -14.34 -7.97
C MET A 63 10.83 -14.90 -7.92
N ILE A 64 10.01 -14.37 -7.01
CA ILE A 64 8.58 -14.74 -6.92
C ILE A 64 7.86 -14.43 -8.23
N GLU A 65 8.23 -13.35 -8.89
CA GLU A 65 7.65 -12.89 -10.15
C GLU A 65 7.87 -13.87 -11.33
N ASP A 66 8.72 -14.87 -11.16
CA ASP A 66 8.90 -15.93 -12.15
C ASP A 66 7.73 -16.92 -12.16
N TYR A 67 6.90 -16.94 -11.11
CA TYR A 67 5.62 -17.66 -11.13
C TYR A 67 4.59 -17.07 -12.10
N ALA A 68 4.80 -15.88 -12.66
CA ALA A 68 3.82 -15.23 -13.55
C ALA A 68 3.38 -16.11 -14.74
N GLY A 69 4.26 -17.01 -15.21
CA GLY A 69 3.92 -17.98 -16.28
C GLY A 69 2.82 -18.92 -15.82
N VAL A 70 3.12 -19.72 -14.80
CA VAL A 70 2.19 -20.72 -14.27
C VAL A 70 0.93 -20.12 -13.68
N MET A 71 1.02 -18.93 -13.06
CA MET A 71 -0.16 -18.20 -12.61
C MET A 71 -1.09 -17.84 -13.78
N ALA A 72 -0.55 -17.31 -14.87
CA ALA A 72 -1.34 -16.96 -16.04
C ALA A 72 -1.95 -18.20 -16.71
N ASP A 73 -1.22 -19.32 -16.73
CA ASP A 73 -1.73 -20.59 -17.29
C ASP A 73 -2.87 -21.14 -16.41
N THR A 74 -2.71 -21.13 -15.10
CA THR A 74 -3.76 -21.51 -14.15
C THR A 74 -5.00 -20.65 -14.30
N ILE A 75 -4.85 -19.33 -14.40
CA ILE A 75 -5.98 -18.40 -14.61
C ILE A 75 -6.74 -18.75 -15.91
N ARG A 76 -6.04 -18.96 -17.01
CA ARG A 76 -6.67 -19.29 -18.30
C ARG A 76 -7.39 -20.64 -18.32
N GLN A 77 -6.89 -21.62 -17.57
CA GLN A 77 -7.50 -22.95 -17.46
C GLN A 77 -8.85 -22.92 -16.71
N HIS A 78 -9.06 -21.90 -15.86
CA HIS A 78 -10.24 -21.82 -14.99
C HIS A 78 -11.25 -20.75 -15.39
N GLY A 79 -11.05 -20.07 -16.53
CA GLY A 79 -12.03 -19.12 -17.06
C GLY A 79 -11.51 -18.33 -18.25
N ALA A 80 -12.44 -17.79 -19.04
CA ALA A 80 -12.13 -16.99 -20.22
C ALA A 80 -12.00 -15.49 -19.90
N ASP A 81 -12.43 -15.08 -18.70
CA ASP A 81 -12.39 -13.71 -18.20
C ASP A 81 -12.12 -13.70 -16.68
N GLY A 82 -11.86 -12.55 -16.12
CA GLY A 82 -11.67 -12.41 -14.69
C GLY A 82 -10.88 -11.17 -14.27
N LEU A 83 -10.87 -10.95 -12.98
CA LEU A 83 -10.14 -9.87 -12.33
C LEU A 83 -8.93 -10.42 -11.57
N VAL A 84 -7.79 -9.78 -11.67
CA VAL A 84 -6.59 -10.09 -10.87
C VAL A 84 -6.28 -8.90 -9.97
N LEU A 85 -6.22 -9.13 -8.65
CA LEU A 85 -5.90 -8.13 -7.64
C LEU A 85 -4.55 -8.42 -7.01
N LEU A 86 -3.68 -7.43 -7.04
CA LEU A 86 -2.34 -7.45 -6.46
C LEU A 86 -2.15 -6.22 -5.56
N PRO A 87 -1.30 -6.26 -4.53
CA PRO A 87 -0.99 -5.06 -3.77
C PRO A 87 -0.16 -4.09 -4.62
N ASN A 88 -0.32 -2.79 -4.41
CA ASN A 88 0.46 -1.76 -5.11
C ASN A 88 1.89 -1.64 -4.54
N THR A 89 2.60 -2.77 -4.49
CA THR A 89 4.02 -2.87 -4.11
C THR A 89 4.91 -2.90 -5.35
N ARG A 90 6.23 -2.75 -5.17
CA ARG A 90 7.19 -2.90 -6.29
C ARG A 90 7.04 -4.26 -6.97
N ARG A 91 6.91 -5.34 -6.19
CA ARG A 91 6.70 -6.69 -6.69
C ARG A 91 5.33 -6.86 -7.33
N GLY A 92 4.28 -6.35 -6.69
CA GLY A 92 2.93 -6.39 -7.24
C GLY A 92 2.83 -5.72 -8.61
N LYS A 93 3.47 -4.57 -8.80
CA LYS A 93 3.54 -3.87 -10.10
C LYS A 93 4.27 -4.68 -11.17
N LEU A 94 5.41 -5.28 -10.82
CA LEU A 94 6.16 -6.13 -11.77
C LEU A 94 5.37 -7.39 -12.14
N LEU A 95 4.74 -8.01 -11.16
CA LEU A 95 3.90 -9.18 -11.39
C LEU A 95 2.66 -8.83 -12.23
N ALA A 96 2.03 -7.67 -11.96
CA ALA A 96 0.91 -7.16 -12.76
C ALA A 96 1.29 -6.99 -14.23
N ALA A 97 2.44 -6.39 -14.52
CA ALA A 97 2.94 -6.24 -15.89
C ALA A 97 3.19 -7.59 -16.57
N LYS A 98 3.82 -8.54 -15.85
CA LYS A 98 4.06 -9.90 -16.39
C LYS A 98 2.77 -10.66 -16.63
N LEU A 99 1.78 -10.58 -15.75
CA LEU A 99 0.47 -11.23 -15.90
C LEU A 99 -0.34 -10.55 -17.02
N GLY A 100 -0.37 -9.22 -17.06
CA GLY A 100 -1.06 -8.47 -18.11
C GLY A 100 -0.60 -8.85 -19.50
N TYR A 101 0.72 -8.92 -19.70
CA TYR A 101 1.29 -9.37 -20.98
C TYR A 101 0.85 -10.81 -21.35
N ARG A 102 0.93 -11.75 -20.40
CA ARG A 102 0.60 -13.17 -20.64
C ARG A 102 -0.89 -13.41 -20.85
N LEU A 103 -1.73 -12.72 -20.10
CA LEU A 103 -3.19 -12.81 -20.20
C LEU A 103 -3.77 -11.95 -21.33
N LYS A 104 -2.94 -11.16 -22.00
CA LYS A 104 -3.37 -10.12 -22.95
C LYS A 104 -4.41 -9.18 -22.31
N ALA A 105 -4.18 -8.85 -21.05
CA ALA A 105 -5.05 -8.04 -20.20
C ALA A 105 -4.58 -6.60 -20.12
N ALA A 106 -5.53 -5.69 -19.99
CA ALA A 106 -5.20 -4.33 -19.54
C ALA A 106 -4.76 -4.35 -18.08
N VAL A 107 -3.78 -3.51 -17.77
CA VAL A 107 -3.23 -3.37 -16.42
C VAL A 107 -3.46 -1.94 -15.95
N SER A 108 -4.13 -1.77 -14.80
CA SER A 108 -4.21 -0.47 -14.13
C SER A 108 -3.49 -0.53 -12.79
N ASN A 109 -2.60 0.45 -12.58
CA ASN A 109 -1.80 0.53 -11.36
C ASN A 109 -2.38 1.55 -10.40
N ASP A 110 -2.15 1.31 -9.10
CA ASP A 110 -2.47 2.25 -8.02
C ASP A 110 -3.96 2.57 -7.92
N ALA A 111 -4.81 1.56 -8.15
CA ALA A 111 -6.25 1.73 -8.07
C ALA A 111 -6.67 2.10 -6.64
N SER A 112 -7.28 3.27 -6.49
CA SER A 112 -7.83 3.80 -5.24
C SER A 112 -9.34 3.60 -5.11
N THR A 113 -10.00 3.25 -6.22
CA THR A 113 -11.41 2.86 -6.26
C THR A 113 -11.59 1.82 -7.36
N VAL A 114 -12.34 0.77 -7.08
CA VAL A 114 -12.67 -0.27 -8.06
C VAL A 114 -14.17 -0.53 -8.00
N SER A 115 -14.82 -0.53 -9.14
CA SER A 115 -16.21 -0.93 -9.30
C SER A 115 -16.37 -1.81 -10.52
N VAL A 116 -17.48 -2.57 -10.57
CA VAL A 116 -17.82 -3.44 -11.70
C VAL A 116 -19.16 -3.02 -12.26
N GLN A 117 -19.20 -2.75 -13.55
CA GLN A 117 -20.40 -2.45 -14.30
C GLN A 117 -20.40 -3.23 -15.62
N ASP A 118 -21.47 -3.95 -15.89
CA ASP A 118 -21.64 -4.78 -17.10
C ASP A 118 -20.48 -5.76 -17.33
N GLY A 119 -19.96 -6.38 -16.24
CA GLY A 119 -18.83 -7.29 -16.29
C GLY A 119 -17.50 -6.65 -16.66
N LYS A 120 -17.39 -5.34 -16.55
CA LYS A 120 -16.16 -4.58 -16.79
C LYS A 120 -15.72 -3.85 -15.52
N ALA A 121 -14.42 -3.82 -15.25
CA ALA A 121 -13.87 -3.03 -14.17
C ALA A 121 -13.77 -1.56 -14.57
N THR A 122 -14.22 -0.68 -13.68
CA THR A 122 -13.93 0.75 -13.72
C THR A 122 -13.07 1.08 -12.51
N VAL A 123 -11.94 1.71 -12.73
CA VAL A 123 -10.96 2.02 -11.69
C VAL A 123 -10.66 3.51 -11.67
N LYS A 124 -10.38 4.05 -10.48
CA LYS A 124 -9.85 5.40 -10.31
C LYS A 124 -8.47 5.32 -9.72
N HIS A 125 -7.57 6.15 -10.21
CA HIS A 125 -6.22 6.29 -9.70
C HIS A 125 -5.72 7.73 -9.85
N MET A 126 -4.71 8.09 -9.05
CA MET A 126 -4.12 9.42 -9.14
C MET A 126 -3.24 9.55 -10.38
N VAL A 127 -3.37 10.68 -11.08
CA VAL A 127 -2.53 11.06 -12.23
C VAL A 127 -1.90 12.43 -12.02
N TYR A 128 -0.89 12.76 -12.83
CA TYR A 128 -0.17 14.03 -12.76
C TYR A 128 0.41 14.33 -11.37
N GLY A 129 0.94 13.28 -10.69
CA GLY A 129 1.52 13.47 -9.36
C GLY A 129 0.51 13.82 -8.26
N GLY A 130 -0.76 13.41 -8.42
CA GLY A 130 -1.84 13.66 -7.47
C GLY A 130 -2.66 14.93 -7.75
N LEU A 131 -2.43 15.60 -8.89
CA LEU A 131 -3.19 16.79 -9.29
C LEU A 131 -4.58 16.45 -9.84
N ALA A 132 -4.77 15.23 -10.34
CA ALA A 132 -6.05 14.80 -10.88
C ALA A 132 -6.31 13.30 -10.58
N ILE A 133 -7.57 12.91 -10.68
CA ILE A 133 -8.00 11.52 -10.63
C ILE A 133 -8.37 11.09 -12.04
N GLY A 134 -7.68 10.07 -12.54
CA GLY A 134 -8.03 9.38 -13.77
C GLY A 134 -9.08 8.31 -13.49
N GLU A 135 -10.05 8.18 -14.40
CA GLU A 135 -11.01 7.08 -14.40
C GLU A 135 -10.84 6.27 -15.67
N GLU A 136 -10.68 4.96 -15.53
CA GLU A 136 -10.46 4.01 -16.63
C GLU A 136 -11.50 2.90 -16.58
N ARG A 137 -12.12 2.60 -17.73
CA ARG A 137 -12.95 1.41 -17.90
C ARG A 137 -12.16 0.37 -18.70
N ILE A 138 -11.94 -0.79 -18.11
CA ILE A 138 -11.15 -1.87 -18.71
C ILE A 138 -12.02 -2.67 -19.66
N ALA A 139 -11.62 -2.71 -20.92
CA ALA A 139 -12.38 -3.38 -22.00
C ALA A 139 -11.98 -4.84 -22.24
N THR A 140 -10.76 -5.24 -21.83
CA THR A 140 -10.25 -6.61 -22.03
C THR A 140 -11.01 -7.63 -21.20
N PRO A 141 -11.08 -8.92 -21.61
CA PRO A 141 -11.73 -9.99 -20.84
C PRO A 141 -11.11 -10.14 -19.43
N TYR A 142 -9.79 -10.12 -19.34
CA TYR A 142 -9.09 -10.05 -18.06
C TYR A 142 -8.71 -8.62 -17.73
N ALA A 143 -8.77 -8.28 -16.46
CA ALA A 143 -8.26 -7.02 -15.91
C ALA A 143 -7.25 -7.33 -14.81
N VAL A 144 -6.10 -6.65 -14.81
CA VAL A 144 -5.08 -6.81 -13.76
C VAL A 144 -4.90 -5.48 -13.06
N LEU A 145 -5.13 -5.47 -11.75
CA LEU A 145 -5.10 -4.25 -10.94
C LEU A 145 -4.07 -4.36 -9.83
N THR A 146 -3.29 -3.31 -9.62
CA THR A 146 -2.60 -3.12 -8.34
C THR A 146 -3.40 -2.16 -7.46
N ILE A 147 -3.66 -2.58 -6.23
CA ILE A 147 -4.56 -1.90 -5.29
C ILE A 147 -3.75 -1.07 -4.29
N SER A 148 -4.04 0.20 -4.21
CA SER A 148 -3.47 1.11 -3.21
C SER A 148 -3.85 0.69 -1.79
N SER A 149 -2.99 0.97 -0.81
CA SER A 149 -3.30 0.69 0.59
C SER A 149 -4.54 1.46 1.04
N GLY A 150 -5.44 0.77 1.75
CA GLY A 150 -6.67 1.35 2.28
C GLY A 150 -7.75 1.64 1.22
N THR A 151 -7.67 1.02 0.05
CA THR A 151 -8.76 1.04 -0.94
C THR A 151 -9.99 0.27 -0.44
N PHE A 152 -9.76 -0.81 0.28
CA PHE A 152 -10.80 -1.60 0.93
C PHE A 152 -10.50 -1.72 2.43
N ASP A 153 -11.53 -1.92 3.24
CA ASP A 153 -11.34 -2.31 4.63
C ASP A 153 -10.77 -3.72 4.72
N ALA A 154 -10.08 -4.05 5.80
CA ALA A 154 -9.55 -5.38 6.00
C ALA A 154 -10.68 -6.37 6.35
N ALA A 155 -10.77 -7.49 5.62
CA ALA A 155 -11.69 -8.58 5.95
C ALA A 155 -11.33 -9.18 7.31
N GLN A 156 -12.36 -9.55 8.08
CA GLN A 156 -12.17 -10.32 9.31
C GLN A 156 -12.13 -11.81 8.99
N PRO A 157 -11.17 -12.57 9.56
CA PRO A 157 -11.12 -14.01 9.36
C PRO A 157 -12.30 -14.72 10.03
N ASP A 158 -12.87 -15.68 9.33
CA ASP A 158 -13.94 -16.55 9.83
C ASP A 158 -13.48 -18.01 9.73
N ALA A 159 -13.21 -18.62 10.89
CA ALA A 159 -12.70 -19.97 10.99
C ALA A 159 -13.72 -21.06 10.53
N SER A 160 -14.99 -20.70 10.34
CA SER A 160 -16.02 -21.63 9.85
C SER A 160 -16.00 -21.80 8.33
N ARG A 161 -15.31 -20.93 7.60
CA ARG A 161 -15.22 -21.00 6.14
C ARG A 161 -14.39 -22.18 5.68
N THR A 162 -14.82 -22.78 4.58
CA THR A 162 -14.13 -23.89 3.90
C THR A 162 -13.77 -23.49 2.48
N GLY A 163 -12.73 -24.11 1.94
CA GLY A 163 -12.27 -23.92 0.57
C GLY A 163 -11.39 -25.08 0.12
N GLU A 164 -11.13 -25.14 -1.17
CA GLU A 164 -10.28 -26.17 -1.76
C GLU A 164 -8.85 -25.66 -1.94
N THR A 165 -7.86 -26.55 -1.71
CA THR A 165 -6.44 -26.23 -1.91
C THR A 165 -5.86 -27.05 -3.04
N HIS A 166 -5.19 -26.37 -3.97
CA HIS A 166 -4.52 -26.95 -5.13
C HIS A 166 -3.03 -26.56 -5.09
N THR A 167 -2.18 -27.39 -5.68
CA THR A 167 -0.76 -27.10 -5.85
C THR A 167 -0.45 -26.72 -7.27
N VAL A 168 0.31 -25.65 -7.46
CA VAL A 168 0.80 -25.18 -8.76
C VAL A 168 2.32 -25.30 -8.75
N GLU A 169 2.84 -26.23 -9.54
CA GLU A 169 4.28 -26.48 -9.60
C GLU A 169 5.00 -25.41 -10.42
N TRP A 170 6.15 -25.01 -9.93
CA TRP A 170 7.00 -24.02 -10.58
C TRP A 170 7.51 -24.52 -11.94
N GLN A 171 7.52 -23.64 -12.91
CA GLN A 171 8.13 -23.87 -14.21
C GLN A 171 9.14 -22.76 -14.49
N ALA A 172 10.32 -23.14 -14.96
CA ALA A 172 11.36 -22.20 -15.31
C ALA A 172 10.89 -21.26 -16.41
N PRO A 173 10.94 -19.93 -16.20
CA PRO A 173 10.64 -18.99 -17.29
C PRO A 173 11.74 -19.02 -18.34
N ALA A 174 11.41 -18.69 -19.60
CA ALA A 174 12.37 -18.65 -20.71
C ALA A 174 13.52 -17.65 -20.44
N VAL A 175 13.23 -16.55 -19.73
CA VAL A 175 14.22 -15.59 -19.24
C VAL A 175 14.02 -15.44 -17.74
N ALA A 176 15.03 -15.81 -16.97
CA ALA A 176 14.98 -15.77 -15.51
C ALA A 176 16.03 -14.82 -14.95
N ILE A 177 15.67 -14.18 -13.84
CA ILE A 177 16.59 -13.37 -13.03
C ILE A 177 17.05 -14.23 -11.86
N THR A 178 18.37 -14.35 -11.69
CA THR A 178 18.96 -15.06 -10.55
C THR A 178 19.35 -14.06 -9.46
N ARG A 179 18.86 -14.28 -8.25
CA ARG A 179 19.24 -13.52 -7.08
C ARG A 179 20.59 -14.02 -6.58
N THR A 180 21.62 -13.18 -6.68
CA THR A 180 23.00 -13.55 -6.29
C THR A 180 23.24 -13.42 -4.79
N ALA A 181 22.54 -12.48 -4.12
CA ALA A 181 22.67 -12.26 -2.69
C ALA A 181 21.42 -11.61 -2.10
N THR A 182 21.23 -11.78 -0.80
CA THR A 182 20.25 -11.04 0.00
C THR A 182 21.00 -10.39 1.16
N GLN A 183 20.83 -9.10 1.32
CA GLN A 183 21.29 -8.37 2.50
C GLN A 183 20.07 -8.00 3.33
N ALA A 184 20.03 -8.47 4.58
CA ALA A 184 19.03 -8.04 5.52
C ALA A 184 19.25 -6.55 5.83
N ARG A 185 18.23 -5.73 5.60
CA ARG A 185 18.23 -4.36 6.11
C ARG A 185 17.99 -4.41 7.61
N GLN A 186 18.92 -3.88 8.38
CA GLN A 186 18.65 -3.56 9.77
C GLN A 186 17.79 -2.28 9.76
N SER A 187 16.50 -2.44 9.80
CA SER A 187 15.59 -1.33 9.99
C SER A 187 14.93 -1.48 11.36
N ASN A 188 15.04 -0.47 12.18
CA ASN A 188 14.16 -0.25 13.33
C ASN A 188 12.81 0.28 12.82
N SER A 189 12.28 -0.32 11.76
CA SER A 189 11.11 0.21 11.08
C SER A 189 9.86 -0.03 11.92
N VAL A 190 9.30 1.05 12.37
CA VAL A 190 7.93 1.12 12.82
C VAL A 190 7.03 0.96 11.60
N ASP A 191 5.97 0.18 11.72
CA ASP A 191 4.95 0.01 10.68
C ASP A 191 4.05 1.25 10.67
N LEU A 192 4.51 2.31 10.00
CA LEU A 192 3.79 3.58 9.91
C LEU A 192 2.43 3.45 9.20
N ASP A 193 2.25 2.42 8.39
CA ASP A 193 0.96 2.17 7.71
C ASP A 193 -0.17 1.84 8.69
N LYS A 194 0.17 1.39 9.91
CA LYS A 194 -0.79 1.06 10.98
C LYS A 194 -0.88 2.12 12.07
N ALA A 195 -0.09 3.17 11.97
CA ALA A 195 -0.05 4.20 13.00
C ALA A 195 -1.35 5.01 13.02
N ARG A 196 -2.00 5.09 14.19
CA ARG A 196 -3.19 5.93 14.38
C ARG A 196 -2.85 7.42 14.41
N LEU A 197 -1.75 7.77 15.07
CA LEU A 197 -1.28 9.14 15.24
C LEU A 197 0.13 9.25 14.66
N VAL A 198 0.35 10.21 13.78
CA VAL A 198 1.64 10.45 13.13
C VAL A 198 2.08 11.89 13.35
N VAL A 199 3.29 12.07 13.86
CA VAL A 199 4.00 13.35 13.86
C VAL A 199 5.04 13.30 12.75
N SER A 200 4.97 14.18 11.78
CA SER A 200 5.90 14.21 10.66
C SER A 200 6.71 15.49 10.62
N VAL A 201 8.04 15.37 10.55
CA VAL A 201 8.95 16.51 10.55
C VAL A 201 9.46 16.84 9.15
N GLY A 202 9.45 18.13 8.82
CA GLY A 202 10.08 18.67 7.62
C GLY A 202 11.40 19.37 7.92
N ARG A 203 12.07 19.93 6.91
CA ARG A 203 13.29 20.72 7.08
C ARG A 203 13.11 21.94 7.98
N GLY A 204 11.87 22.41 8.16
CA GLY A 204 11.56 23.48 9.09
C GLY A 204 11.81 23.17 10.56
N ILE A 205 12.13 21.92 10.92
CA ILE A 205 12.63 21.52 12.23
C ILE A 205 14.02 22.10 12.55
N GLY A 206 14.76 22.53 11.52
CA GLY A 206 16.01 23.27 11.62
C GLY A 206 17.26 22.42 11.69
N SER A 207 17.35 21.43 12.56
CA SER A 207 18.49 20.51 12.64
C SER A 207 18.10 19.12 13.09
N LYS A 208 19.03 18.16 12.99
CA LYS A 208 18.82 16.78 13.43
C LYS A 208 18.52 16.66 14.92
N GLU A 209 19.21 17.46 15.74
CA GLU A 209 19.07 17.46 17.20
C GLU A 209 17.67 17.87 17.63
N ASN A 210 17.03 18.77 16.86
CA ASN A 210 15.68 19.24 17.16
C ASN A 210 14.59 18.19 16.93
N ILE A 211 14.91 17.10 16.21
CA ILE A 211 13.98 15.97 16.04
C ILE A 211 13.60 15.37 17.40
N ALA A 212 14.49 15.43 18.38
CA ALA A 212 14.20 14.99 19.76
C ALA A 212 12.96 15.66 20.37
N LEU A 213 12.62 16.89 19.98
CA LEU A 213 11.40 17.56 20.44
C LEU A 213 10.13 16.89 19.87
N ALA A 214 10.18 16.47 18.61
CA ALA A 214 9.10 15.73 18.00
C ALA A 214 8.97 14.31 18.59
N GLU A 215 10.11 13.65 18.88
CA GLU A 215 10.12 12.35 19.58
C GLU A 215 9.49 12.41 20.97
N GLN A 216 9.75 13.49 21.71
CA GLN A 216 9.12 13.73 23.02
C GLN A 216 7.61 13.89 22.90
N LEU A 217 7.15 14.63 21.89
CA LEU A 217 5.73 14.76 21.61
C LEU A 217 5.11 13.42 21.21
N CYS A 218 5.77 12.65 20.34
CA CYS A 218 5.32 11.30 19.97
C CYS A 218 5.10 10.42 21.19
N LYS A 219 6.06 10.40 22.12
CA LYS A 219 5.94 9.65 23.40
C LYS A 219 4.77 10.11 24.24
N ALA A 220 4.55 11.43 24.31
CA ALA A 220 3.47 12.00 25.14
C ALA A 220 2.08 11.65 24.64
N ILE A 221 1.89 11.52 23.31
CA ILE A 221 0.57 11.27 22.70
C ILE A 221 0.41 9.87 22.12
N GLY A 222 1.44 9.00 22.21
CA GLY A 222 1.41 7.67 21.62
C GLY A 222 1.43 7.69 20.09
N ALA A 223 2.12 8.66 19.48
CA ALA A 223 2.25 8.80 18.04
C ALA A 223 3.54 8.18 17.50
N GLU A 224 3.54 7.88 16.22
CA GLU A 224 4.73 7.46 15.49
C GLU A 224 5.38 8.64 14.76
N LEU A 225 6.71 8.61 14.67
CA LEU A 225 7.47 9.66 14.03
C LEU A 225 7.72 9.35 12.56
N ALA A 226 7.33 10.27 11.69
CA ALA A 226 7.58 10.25 10.25
C ALA A 226 8.35 11.51 9.81
N CYS A 227 8.70 11.59 8.54
CA CYS A 227 9.38 12.76 8.00
C CYS A 227 9.01 13.07 6.55
N SER A 228 9.44 14.22 6.08
CA SER A 228 9.40 14.54 4.65
C SER A 228 10.61 13.96 3.92
N ARG A 229 10.48 13.72 2.62
CA ARG A 229 11.55 13.19 1.76
C ARG A 229 12.88 13.94 1.90
N PRO A 230 12.93 15.29 1.92
CA PRO A 230 14.18 16.02 2.12
C PRO A 230 14.91 15.66 3.43
N VAL A 231 14.17 15.42 4.52
CA VAL A 231 14.77 15.03 5.82
C VAL A 231 15.43 13.65 5.73
N ALA A 232 14.82 12.70 5.03
CA ALA A 232 15.36 11.36 4.89
C ALA A 232 16.45 11.27 3.82
N GLU A 233 16.25 11.83 2.63
CA GLU A 233 17.13 11.61 1.48
C GLU A 233 18.22 12.68 1.32
N ASN A 234 17.91 13.96 1.56
CA ASN A 234 18.87 15.04 1.39
C ASN A 234 19.71 15.23 2.64
N GLU A 235 19.05 15.46 3.78
CA GLU A 235 19.71 15.71 5.05
C GLU A 235 20.21 14.42 5.74
N LYS A 236 19.58 13.28 5.42
CA LYS A 236 19.87 11.97 6.04
C LYS A 236 19.76 11.98 7.56
N TRP A 237 18.81 12.76 8.09
CA TRP A 237 18.56 12.85 9.53
C TRP A 237 17.70 11.70 10.05
N MET A 238 16.90 11.09 9.17
CA MET A 238 16.02 9.95 9.48
C MET A 238 16.10 8.88 8.38
N GLU A 239 15.63 7.68 8.71
CA GLU A 239 15.61 6.55 7.78
C GLU A 239 14.66 6.79 6.61
N HIS A 240 15.04 6.25 5.45
CA HIS A 240 14.26 6.33 4.21
C HIS A 240 12.84 5.79 4.38
N GLU A 241 12.67 4.76 5.19
CA GLU A 241 11.42 4.08 5.47
C GLU A 241 10.39 4.96 6.20
N ARG A 242 10.81 6.11 6.73
CA ARG A 242 9.96 7.02 7.49
C ARG A 242 9.43 8.21 6.67
N TYR A 243 9.87 8.39 5.43
CA TYR A 243 9.37 9.53 4.70
C TYR A 243 8.00 9.29 4.05
N VAL A 244 7.16 10.32 4.17
CA VAL A 244 5.79 10.36 3.62
C VAL A 244 5.78 11.07 2.29
N GLY A 245 5.06 10.52 1.32
CA GLY A 245 4.88 11.12 0.00
C GLY A 245 4.69 10.08 -1.11
N ILE A 246 4.39 10.57 -2.30
CA ILE A 246 4.02 9.79 -3.49
C ILE A 246 5.01 8.65 -3.86
N SER A 247 6.27 8.80 -3.50
CA SER A 247 7.32 7.82 -3.84
C SER A 247 7.66 6.85 -2.71
N ASN A 248 7.00 6.91 -1.57
CA ASN A 248 7.21 6.00 -0.44
C ASN A 248 5.91 5.74 0.32
N LEU A 249 5.73 6.32 1.52
CA LEU A 249 4.58 6.04 2.37
C LEU A 249 3.36 6.91 2.02
N MET A 250 2.21 6.28 1.88
CA MET A 250 0.91 6.93 1.77
C MET A 250 0.06 6.48 2.96
N LEU A 251 -0.11 7.37 3.93
CA LEU A 251 -0.66 7.07 5.25
C LEU A 251 -2.12 7.50 5.37
N LYS A 252 -2.86 6.84 6.29
CA LYS A 252 -4.25 7.18 6.64
C LYS A 252 -4.45 7.22 8.16
N PRO A 253 -3.66 7.99 8.93
CA PRO A 253 -3.83 8.10 10.36
C PRO A 253 -5.11 8.88 10.71
N GLU A 254 -5.53 8.73 11.96
CA GLU A 254 -6.56 9.59 12.55
C GLU A 254 -6.05 11.04 12.68
N LEU A 255 -4.77 11.21 13.05
CA LEU A 255 -4.11 12.50 13.12
C LEU A 255 -2.76 12.48 12.41
N TYR A 256 -2.56 13.42 11.51
CA TYR A 256 -1.27 13.75 10.88
C TYR A 256 -0.82 15.14 11.33
N LEU A 257 0.16 15.21 12.24
CA LEU A 257 0.75 16.46 12.70
C LEU A 257 1.98 16.81 11.87
N ALA A 258 1.87 17.78 10.98
CA ALA A 258 2.94 18.26 10.11
C ALA A 258 3.75 19.39 10.76
N VAL A 259 5.01 19.13 11.08
CA VAL A 259 5.90 20.09 11.76
C VAL A 259 7.00 20.58 10.81
N GLY A 260 6.96 21.85 10.45
CA GLY A 260 7.95 22.45 9.55
C GLY A 260 7.98 21.85 8.14
N ILE A 261 6.85 21.34 7.70
CA ILE A 261 6.63 20.80 6.34
C ILE A 261 6.02 21.88 5.46
N SER A 262 6.53 22.03 4.23
CA SER A 262 6.04 23.06 3.30
C SER A 262 4.67 22.74 2.68
N GLY A 263 4.31 21.47 2.55
CA GLY A 263 3.04 21.06 1.93
C GLY A 263 3.08 20.96 0.41
N GLN A 264 4.22 20.62 -0.17
CA GLN A 264 4.30 20.30 -1.60
C GLN A 264 3.40 19.12 -1.94
N ILE A 265 2.78 19.15 -3.12
CA ILE A 265 1.81 18.14 -3.56
C ILE A 265 2.33 16.71 -3.44
N GLN A 266 3.62 16.48 -3.76
CA GLN A 266 4.24 15.16 -3.69
C GLN A 266 4.30 14.60 -2.26
N HIS A 267 4.36 15.48 -1.25
CA HIS A 267 4.27 15.10 0.15
C HIS A 267 2.82 14.87 0.56
N MET A 268 1.94 15.81 0.18
CA MET A 268 0.54 15.80 0.58
C MET A 268 -0.24 14.59 0.04
N VAL A 269 0.12 14.08 -1.13
CA VAL A 269 -0.41 12.81 -1.66
C VAL A 269 -0.23 11.66 -0.64
N GLY A 270 0.85 11.67 0.12
CA GLY A 270 1.09 10.67 1.17
C GLY A 270 0.36 10.95 2.49
N ALA A 271 -0.21 12.13 2.69
CA ALA A 271 -0.83 12.54 3.95
C ALA A 271 -2.32 12.89 3.85
N ASN A 272 -2.82 13.23 2.64
CA ASN A 272 -4.19 13.73 2.43
C ASN A 272 -5.31 12.76 2.80
N ALA A 273 -5.00 11.47 2.96
CA ALA A 273 -5.97 10.48 3.39
C ALA A 273 -6.14 10.41 4.92
N SER A 274 -5.43 11.25 5.67
CA SER A 274 -5.58 11.38 7.12
C SER A 274 -6.95 11.94 7.48
N GLN A 275 -7.51 11.53 8.62
CA GLN A 275 -8.81 12.05 9.08
C GLN A 275 -8.68 13.52 9.54
N THR A 276 -7.56 13.87 10.19
CA THR A 276 -7.26 15.23 10.59
C THR A 276 -5.80 15.57 10.30
N ILE A 277 -5.59 16.70 9.65
CA ILE A 277 -4.26 17.24 9.38
C ILE A 277 -4.08 18.50 10.23
N PHE A 278 -3.07 18.48 11.09
CA PHE A 278 -2.68 19.64 11.89
C PHE A 278 -1.30 20.12 11.45
N ALA A 279 -1.14 21.41 11.14
CA ALA A 279 0.11 21.97 10.65
C ALA A 279 0.75 22.99 11.61
N ILE A 280 2.06 22.87 11.79
CA ILE A 280 2.88 23.88 12.48
C ILE A 280 3.94 24.36 11.49
N ASN A 281 3.91 25.63 11.10
CA ASN A 281 4.89 26.22 10.23
C ASN A 281 5.10 27.70 10.57
N LYS A 282 6.34 28.19 10.48
CA LYS A 282 6.67 29.61 10.69
C LYS A 282 6.24 30.50 9.52
N ASP A 283 6.14 29.94 8.31
CA ASP A 283 5.69 30.65 7.12
C ASP A 283 4.17 30.51 6.99
N LYS A 284 3.46 31.62 7.22
CA LYS A 284 1.99 31.69 7.08
C LYS A 284 1.48 31.39 5.66
N ASN A 285 2.34 31.51 4.64
CA ASN A 285 2.00 31.26 3.25
C ASN A 285 2.40 29.84 2.80
N ALA A 286 2.90 29.01 3.72
CA ALA A 286 3.25 27.63 3.38
C ALA A 286 2.03 26.85 2.84
N PRO A 287 2.13 26.18 1.69
CA PRO A 287 1.01 25.45 1.08
C PRO A 287 0.35 24.42 2.01
N ILE A 288 1.06 23.94 3.04
CA ILE A 288 0.53 22.99 4.02
C ILE A 288 -0.77 23.46 4.66
N PHE A 289 -0.93 24.78 4.87
CA PHE A 289 -2.14 25.36 5.46
C PHE A 289 -3.39 25.28 4.57
N GLN A 290 -3.22 25.02 3.25
CA GLN A 290 -4.34 24.79 2.35
C GLN A 290 -4.93 23.36 2.50
N TYR A 291 -4.17 22.46 3.10
CA TYR A 291 -4.55 21.07 3.31
C TYR A 291 -4.91 20.77 4.78
N ALA A 292 -4.46 21.64 5.71
CA ALA A 292 -4.64 21.40 7.12
C ALA A 292 -6.02 21.82 7.59
N ASP A 293 -6.64 20.97 8.44
CA ASP A 293 -7.87 21.28 9.16
C ASP A 293 -7.61 22.31 10.27
N TYR A 294 -6.43 22.23 10.89
CA TYR A 294 -5.96 23.14 11.93
C TYR A 294 -4.51 23.53 11.69
N GLY A 295 -4.16 24.75 12.07
CA GLY A 295 -2.79 25.23 11.90
C GLY A 295 -2.35 26.26 12.92
N ILE A 296 -1.06 26.20 13.28
CA ILE A 296 -0.40 27.21 14.07
C ILE A 296 0.73 27.84 13.24
N VAL A 297 0.66 29.12 13.04
CA VAL A 297 1.75 29.90 12.44
C VAL A 297 2.72 30.28 13.54
N GLY A 298 3.89 29.64 13.59
CA GLY A 298 4.86 29.89 14.65
C GLY A 298 6.10 29.01 14.58
N ASP A 299 6.99 29.25 15.52
CA ASP A 299 8.25 28.53 15.64
C ASP A 299 8.03 27.15 16.30
N ALA A 300 8.32 26.08 15.57
CA ALA A 300 8.20 24.72 16.05
C ALA A 300 9.03 24.46 17.34
N MET A 301 10.18 25.14 17.50
CA MET A 301 11.04 25.00 18.68
C MET A 301 10.39 25.52 19.97
N LYS A 302 9.43 26.44 19.86
CA LYS A 302 8.65 26.95 20.98
C LYS A 302 7.35 26.16 21.16
N ILE A 303 6.72 25.78 20.05
CA ILE A 303 5.40 25.14 20.05
C ILE A 303 5.49 23.68 20.53
N LEU A 304 6.47 22.91 20.05
CA LEU A 304 6.59 21.48 20.39
C LEU A 304 6.75 21.25 21.91
N PRO A 305 7.66 21.94 22.61
CA PRO A 305 7.77 21.76 24.06
C PRO A 305 6.48 22.15 24.81
N ALA A 306 5.85 23.27 24.42
CA ALA A 306 4.60 23.72 25.03
C ALA A 306 3.45 22.72 24.79
N LEU A 307 3.35 22.19 23.58
CA LEU A 307 2.35 21.19 23.24
C LEU A 307 2.59 19.88 23.97
N THR A 308 3.85 19.44 24.07
CA THR A 308 4.24 18.23 24.81
C THR A 308 3.86 18.39 26.28
N ALA A 309 4.18 19.52 26.91
CA ALA A 309 3.84 19.79 28.32
C ALA A 309 2.31 19.82 28.57
N ALA A 310 1.54 20.35 27.61
CA ALA A 310 0.08 20.42 27.73
C ALA A 310 -0.60 19.04 27.56
N LEU A 311 0.01 18.13 26.79
CA LEU A 311 -0.54 16.81 26.47
C LEU A 311 0.09 15.67 27.29
N ALA A 312 1.20 15.90 27.98
CA ALA A 312 1.76 14.94 28.93
C ALA A 312 0.82 14.83 30.13
N ARG A 313 0.03 13.76 30.18
CA ARG A 313 -0.86 13.41 31.30
C ARG A 313 -0.33 12.20 32.04
#